data_30a1c73f07ce90135e8d20b3a808fb43
#
_entry.id   30a1c73f07ce90135e8d20b3a808fb43
#
_cell.length_a   1.000
_cell.length_b   1.000
_cell.length_c   1.000
_cell.angle_alpha   90.00
_cell.angle_beta   90.00
_cell.angle_gamma   90.00
#
_symmetry.space_group_name_H-M   'P 1'
#
loop_
_entity.id
_entity.type
_entity.pdbx_description
1 polymer ?
#
loop_
_entity_poly.entity_id
_entity_poly.type
_entity_poly.pdbx_seq_one_letter_code
_entity_poly.pdbx_strand_id
1 'polypeptide(L)'
;TIPLRDFPTLTTNNYSSDDMIMIVNEAIVQESLISPTSTVIQNLQTEEGGITVMPPLQNFIGFNANESGGYYPPDPTGAVGPDHYIHAVNSAVKIFDKQGELLVGPVSLSSFLGNGSNNGDPIVLYDQLADRWMVSEFGAASNSLSIGISVTNDPTGNYYVYDYVHPNGFPDYPHYGLWHDGYYCTVNIPGYSGNDALVFEREVMLNGGDNPQMAIFSLPEIVYNPVQVKSPEPANLLGTTINTDLPGYFTYLQDDAWGGVDFDHIKVWELDMNWGNISSSTMSDPLEIPTDPFDAGEVFGNGNGALFQPGTNQRLAGHGGVISFATNFRQFQDHNSWLITFNTFIDNNDRGGIRWIELRNDEVSSWEIFQEGTYSIDDGHSRLMSSSAMDASGNIALAYTTGSNDLAASLRYTGRYDGDELGQMTIAEEVIINGPGVRTNSNRYGDYSHMTMD
;
A
#
# COMPACT_ATOMS: atom_id res chain seq x y z
N THR A 1 1.85 10.19 26.44
CA THR A 1 1.94 8.71 26.27
C THR A 1 3.18 8.18 27.00
N ILE A 2 3.18 6.89 27.33
CA ILE A 2 4.35 6.19 27.85
C ILE A 2 5.30 5.93 26.67
N PRO A 3 6.62 6.14 26.80
CA PRO A 3 7.55 5.79 25.72
C PRO A 3 7.42 4.33 25.30
N LEU A 4 7.51 4.04 24.01
CA LEU A 4 7.31 2.70 23.45
C LEU A 4 8.27 1.66 24.07
N ARG A 5 9.53 2.06 24.34
CA ARG A 5 10.52 1.21 25.02
C ARG A 5 10.14 0.77 26.44
N ASP A 6 9.18 1.42 27.06
CA ASP A 6 8.72 1.14 28.44
C ASP A 6 7.47 0.23 28.46
N PHE A 7 6.95 -0.14 27.28
CA PHE A 7 5.83 -1.08 27.18
C PHE A 7 6.29 -2.54 27.41
N PRO A 8 5.44 -3.35 28.06
CA PRO A 8 5.74 -4.76 28.21
C PRO A 8 5.72 -5.45 26.83
N THR A 9 6.76 -6.25 26.56
CA THR A 9 6.81 -7.11 25.38
C THR A 9 5.66 -8.11 25.42
N LEU A 10 4.99 -8.33 24.27
CA LEU A 10 3.95 -9.36 24.14
C LEU A 10 4.56 -10.73 24.45
N THR A 11 4.01 -11.39 25.46
CA THR A 11 4.31 -12.81 25.70
C THR A 11 3.36 -13.63 24.87
N THR A 12 3.86 -14.72 24.26
CA THR A 12 3.06 -15.67 23.49
C THR A 12 1.93 -16.23 24.35
N ASN A 13 0.75 -15.64 24.26
CA ASN A 13 -0.48 -16.24 24.75
C ASN A 13 -1.14 -16.96 23.58
N ASN A 14 -1.64 -18.17 23.83
CA ASN A 14 -2.46 -18.90 22.87
C ASN A 14 -3.81 -18.17 22.73
N TYR A 15 -3.90 -17.20 21.84
CA TYR A 15 -5.17 -16.64 21.43
C TYR A 15 -5.84 -17.63 20.47
N SER A 16 -7.14 -17.91 20.71
CA SER A 16 -7.91 -18.71 19.77
C SER A 16 -8.26 -17.82 18.55
N SER A 17 -8.30 -18.44 17.38
CA SER A 17 -8.65 -17.80 16.11
C SER A 17 -10.05 -17.18 16.06
N ASP A 18 -10.81 -17.25 17.15
CA ASP A 18 -12.22 -16.84 17.22
C ASP A 18 -12.43 -15.41 17.73
N ASP A 19 -11.35 -14.72 18.14
CA ASP A 19 -11.45 -13.40 18.77
C ASP A 19 -11.22 -12.22 17.80
N MET A 20 -10.90 -12.50 16.54
CA MET A 20 -10.87 -11.46 15.50
C MET A 20 -12.12 -11.53 14.64
N ILE A 21 -13.05 -10.69 14.94
CA ILE A 21 -14.11 -10.34 14.01
C ILE A 21 -13.54 -9.30 13.05
N MET A 22 -12.76 -9.75 12.07
CA MET A 22 -12.73 -9.02 10.82
C MET A 22 -14.15 -9.14 10.25
N ILE A 23 -14.91 -8.08 10.29
CA ILE A 23 -16.17 -7.99 9.57
C ILE A 23 -15.81 -7.83 8.08
N VAL A 24 -15.22 -8.88 7.52
CA VAL A 24 -15.41 -9.12 6.09
C VAL A 24 -16.85 -9.55 6.00
N ASN A 25 -17.75 -8.64 5.71
CA ASN A 25 -19.05 -9.03 5.22
C ASN A 25 -18.77 -9.93 4.02
N GLU A 26 -18.95 -11.23 4.20
CA GLU A 26 -19.11 -12.17 3.09
C GLU A 26 -20.42 -11.76 2.39
N ALA A 27 -20.41 -10.66 1.69
CA ALA A 27 -21.45 -10.33 0.76
C ALA A 27 -21.36 -11.38 -0.32
N ILE A 28 -22.45 -12.09 -0.46
CA ILE A 28 -22.72 -13.09 -1.49
C ILE A 28 -22.27 -12.53 -2.83
N VAL A 29 -21.12 -12.96 -3.27
CA VAL A 29 -20.65 -12.69 -4.64
C VAL A 29 -21.60 -13.44 -5.55
N GLN A 30 -22.46 -12.71 -6.21
CA GLN A 30 -23.20 -13.23 -7.33
C GLN A 30 -22.16 -13.43 -8.44
N GLU A 31 -21.93 -14.68 -8.83
CA GLU A 31 -21.10 -15.03 -10.00
C GLU A 31 -21.57 -14.22 -11.21
N SER A 32 -20.95 -13.12 -11.49
CA SER A 32 -20.93 -12.58 -12.83
C SER A 32 -19.78 -13.27 -13.56
N LEU A 33 -20.12 -14.27 -14.33
CA LEU A 33 -19.24 -14.86 -15.33
C LEU A 33 -18.95 -13.79 -16.39
N ILE A 34 -18.03 -12.89 -16.11
CA ILE A 34 -17.40 -12.10 -17.14
C ILE A 34 -16.37 -13.03 -17.75
N SER A 35 -16.67 -13.55 -18.93
CA SER A 35 -15.65 -14.22 -19.75
C SER A 35 -14.55 -13.21 -20.01
N PRO A 36 -13.30 -13.51 -19.65
CA PRO A 36 -12.21 -12.61 -20.01
C PRO A 36 -12.20 -12.53 -21.54
N THR A 37 -12.47 -11.36 -22.06
CA THR A 37 -12.05 -11.03 -23.41
C THR A 37 -10.55 -11.18 -23.42
N SER A 38 -10.02 -11.96 -24.35
CA SER A 38 -8.57 -12.18 -24.51
C SER A 38 -7.88 -10.83 -24.74
N THR A 39 -7.54 -10.16 -23.67
CA THR A 39 -6.79 -8.92 -23.70
C THR A 39 -5.34 -9.26 -24.00
N VAL A 40 -4.80 -8.74 -25.07
CA VAL A 40 -3.37 -8.84 -25.35
C VAL A 40 -2.67 -7.83 -24.46
N ILE A 41 -2.00 -8.29 -23.42
CA ILE A 41 -1.21 -7.42 -22.56
C ILE A 41 -0.03 -6.90 -23.37
N GLN A 42 0.00 -5.60 -23.58
CA GLN A 42 1.11 -4.91 -24.24
C GLN A 42 2.22 -4.59 -23.20
N ASN A 43 3.44 -4.36 -23.68
CA ASN A 43 4.60 -4.07 -22.85
C ASN A 43 4.86 -5.13 -21.74
N LEU A 44 4.55 -6.40 -22.05
CA LEU A 44 4.85 -7.52 -21.16
C LEU A 44 6.35 -7.85 -21.26
N GLN A 45 7.08 -7.65 -20.17
CA GLN A 45 8.45 -8.09 -20.05
C GLN A 45 8.48 -9.57 -19.65
N THR A 46 8.94 -10.43 -20.56
CA THR A 46 9.04 -11.88 -20.36
C THR A 46 10.47 -12.36 -20.07
N GLU A 47 11.45 -11.51 -20.31
CA GLU A 47 12.86 -11.80 -20.06
C GLU A 47 13.33 -11.10 -18.78
N GLU A 48 14.14 -11.81 -18.03
CA GLU A 48 14.78 -11.23 -16.85
C GLU A 48 15.76 -10.13 -17.23
N GLY A 49 15.88 -9.10 -16.37
CA GLY A 49 16.89 -8.06 -16.54
C GLY A 49 18.32 -8.63 -16.52
N GLY A 50 19.21 -8.02 -17.30
CA GLY A 50 20.60 -8.50 -17.45
C GLY A 50 21.60 -7.94 -16.41
N ILE A 51 21.18 -6.97 -15.59
CA ILE A 51 22.05 -6.29 -14.62
C ILE A 51 22.02 -7.03 -13.29
N THR A 52 23.14 -7.61 -12.89
CA THR A 52 23.27 -8.22 -11.56
C THR A 52 23.69 -7.17 -10.53
N VAL A 53 22.99 -7.08 -9.45
CA VAL A 53 23.29 -6.19 -8.32
C VAL A 53 23.83 -6.98 -7.14
N MET A 54 24.38 -6.28 -6.14
CA MET A 54 24.74 -6.92 -4.88
C MET A 54 23.47 -7.33 -4.13
N PRO A 55 23.52 -8.45 -3.38
CA PRO A 55 22.40 -8.84 -2.53
C PRO A 55 22.09 -7.74 -1.49
N PRO A 56 20.90 -7.76 -0.88
CA PRO A 56 20.54 -6.81 0.16
C PRO A 56 21.59 -6.67 1.25
N LEU A 57 21.89 -5.45 1.66
CA LEU A 57 22.87 -5.19 2.72
C LEU A 57 22.43 -5.77 4.06
N GLN A 58 21.13 -5.76 4.32
CA GLN A 58 20.49 -6.33 5.48
C GLN A 58 19.29 -7.17 5.06
N ASN A 59 19.13 -8.33 5.65
CA ASN A 59 17.98 -9.21 5.46
C ASN A 59 17.71 -9.96 6.77
N PHE A 60 16.61 -9.63 7.44
CA PHE A 60 16.22 -10.23 8.71
C PHE A 60 14.71 -10.42 8.81
N ILE A 61 14.29 -11.33 9.67
CA ILE A 61 12.88 -11.61 9.93
C ILE A 61 12.34 -10.56 10.90
N GLY A 62 11.41 -9.72 10.42
CA GLY A 62 10.74 -8.73 11.25
C GLY A 62 9.78 -9.40 12.25
N PHE A 63 8.80 -10.15 11.75
CA PHE A 63 7.84 -10.88 12.56
C PHE A 63 7.75 -12.34 12.15
N ASN A 64 7.45 -13.19 13.12
CA ASN A 64 6.88 -14.51 12.88
C ASN A 64 5.44 -14.55 13.39
N ALA A 65 4.64 -15.52 12.94
CA ALA A 65 3.21 -15.61 13.22
C ALA A 65 2.87 -15.66 14.73
N ASN A 66 3.77 -16.16 15.58
CA ASN A 66 3.52 -16.24 17.02
C ASN A 66 3.71 -14.91 17.74
N GLU A 67 4.46 -13.99 17.14
CA GLU A 67 4.78 -12.68 17.73
C GLU A 67 3.70 -11.63 17.48
N SER A 68 2.90 -11.83 16.43
CA SER A 68 1.76 -10.96 16.07
C SER A 68 0.41 -11.42 16.65
N GLY A 69 0.40 -12.52 17.41
CA GLY A 69 -0.84 -13.14 17.90
C GLY A 69 -1.46 -14.13 16.91
N GLY A 70 -0.87 -14.33 15.73
CA GLY A 70 -1.35 -15.29 14.72
C GLY A 70 -2.57 -14.78 13.93
N TYR A 71 -2.77 -13.48 13.85
CA TYR A 71 -3.85 -12.87 13.08
C TYR A 71 -3.63 -13.01 11.57
N TYR A 72 -4.74 -13.03 10.82
CA TYR A 72 -4.76 -13.18 9.38
C TYR A 72 -5.82 -12.26 8.76
N PRO A 73 -5.44 -11.55 7.68
CA PRO A 73 -4.11 -11.47 7.06
C PRO A 73 -3.09 -10.71 7.93
N PRO A 74 -1.79 -10.82 7.65
CA PRO A 74 -0.76 -10.16 8.48
C PRO A 74 -0.59 -8.66 8.20
N ASP A 75 -0.97 -8.19 7.02
CA ASP A 75 -0.93 -6.80 6.52
C ASP A 75 0.36 -6.07 6.93
N PRO A 76 1.50 -6.53 6.40
CA PRO A 76 2.79 -5.98 6.81
C PRO A 76 3.01 -4.59 6.25
N THR A 77 3.40 -3.68 7.11
CA THR A 77 3.82 -2.33 6.75
C THR A 77 5.08 -1.95 7.50
N GLY A 78 5.83 -1.00 6.99
CA GLY A 78 7.01 -0.50 7.67
C GLY A 78 7.55 0.74 7.01
N ALA A 79 8.30 1.52 7.76
CA ALA A 79 9.00 2.68 7.24
C ALA A 79 10.42 2.72 7.80
N VAL A 80 11.33 3.22 6.97
CA VAL A 80 12.72 3.43 7.31
C VAL A 80 12.99 4.93 7.45
N GLY A 81 13.67 5.31 8.51
CA GLY A 81 14.19 6.64 8.74
C GLY A 81 15.72 6.62 8.88
N PRO A 82 16.36 7.72 9.24
CA PRO A 82 17.83 7.82 9.29
C PRO A 82 18.51 6.75 10.13
N ASP A 83 17.94 6.45 11.31
CA ASP A 83 18.57 5.56 12.31
C ASP A 83 17.75 4.32 12.65
N HIS A 84 16.48 4.26 12.24
CA HIS A 84 15.53 3.25 12.69
C HIS A 84 14.70 2.68 11.52
N TYR A 85 14.16 1.48 11.76
CA TYR A 85 13.12 0.87 10.96
C TYR A 85 11.95 0.45 11.87
N ILE A 86 10.75 0.95 11.60
CA ILE A 86 9.53 0.46 12.24
C ILE A 86 8.88 -0.57 11.33
N HIS A 87 8.52 -1.71 11.90
CA HIS A 87 7.75 -2.75 11.24
C HIS A 87 6.48 -3.02 12.04
N ALA A 88 5.33 -2.95 11.39
CA ALA A 88 4.05 -3.32 11.97
C ALA A 88 3.37 -4.42 11.15
N VAL A 89 2.57 -5.21 11.84
CA VAL A 89 1.69 -6.23 11.27
C VAL A 89 0.39 -6.21 12.06
N ASN A 90 -0.62 -6.89 11.62
CA ASN A 90 -1.82 -7.18 12.41
C ASN A 90 -1.48 -8.09 13.59
N SER A 91 -1.45 -7.67 14.88
CA SER A 91 -1.72 -6.29 15.37
C SER A 91 -0.61 -5.89 16.34
N ALA A 92 0.63 -5.86 15.85
CA ALA A 92 1.82 -5.59 16.66
C ALA A 92 2.85 -4.75 15.91
N VAL A 93 3.68 -4.05 16.69
CA VAL A 93 4.77 -3.22 16.16
C VAL A 93 6.11 -3.63 16.77
N LYS A 94 7.16 -3.56 15.96
CA LYS A 94 8.58 -3.68 16.35
C LYS A 94 9.37 -2.52 15.82
N ILE A 95 10.41 -2.14 16.54
CA ILE A 95 11.37 -1.12 16.10
C ILE A 95 12.76 -1.73 16.12
N PHE A 96 13.49 -1.54 15.05
CA PHE A 96 14.85 -2.00 14.83
C PHE A 96 15.78 -0.83 14.56
N ASP A 97 17.06 -1.02 14.82
CA ASP A 97 18.08 -0.17 14.24
C ASP A 97 18.36 -0.53 12.77
N LYS A 98 19.25 0.22 12.12
CA LYS A 98 19.63 -0.01 10.70
C LYS A 98 20.44 -1.28 10.49
N GLN A 99 20.90 -1.94 11.54
CA GLN A 99 21.60 -3.23 11.52
C GLN A 99 20.66 -4.42 11.71
N GLY A 100 19.37 -4.15 11.98
CA GLY A 100 18.36 -5.17 12.22
C GLY A 100 18.30 -5.66 13.68
N GLU A 101 18.98 -4.98 14.61
CA GLU A 101 18.88 -5.28 16.02
C GLU A 101 17.56 -4.75 16.59
N LEU A 102 16.83 -5.61 17.30
CA LEU A 102 15.54 -5.26 17.90
C LEU A 102 15.73 -4.30 19.07
N LEU A 103 15.16 -3.10 18.95
CA LEU A 103 15.19 -2.08 20.01
C LEU A 103 13.93 -2.13 20.87
N VAL A 104 12.75 -2.36 20.25
CA VAL A 104 11.44 -2.39 20.92
C VAL A 104 10.55 -3.45 20.32
N GLY A 105 9.78 -4.13 21.16
CA GLY A 105 8.69 -5.01 20.74
C GLY A 105 8.97 -6.51 20.83
N PRO A 106 8.02 -7.35 20.37
CA PRO A 106 6.72 -6.92 19.85
C PRO A 106 5.85 -6.23 20.91
N VAL A 107 5.21 -5.13 20.53
CA VAL A 107 4.24 -4.40 21.35
C VAL A 107 2.90 -4.39 20.60
N SER A 108 1.77 -4.61 21.29
CA SER A 108 0.47 -4.51 20.62
C SER A 108 0.18 -3.06 20.20
N LEU A 109 -0.42 -2.89 19.03
CA LEU A 109 -0.82 -1.58 18.52
C LEU A 109 -1.77 -0.87 19.50
N SER A 110 -2.71 -1.61 20.11
CA SER A 110 -3.62 -1.07 21.14
C SER A 110 -2.91 -0.51 22.36
N SER A 111 -1.82 -1.15 22.80
CA SER A 111 -1.01 -0.64 23.90
C SER A 111 -0.22 0.59 23.47
N PHE A 112 0.31 0.56 22.26
CA PHE A 112 1.08 1.66 21.69
C PHE A 112 0.23 2.93 21.49
N LEU A 113 -0.91 2.81 20.82
CA LEU A 113 -1.82 3.94 20.59
C LEU A 113 -2.69 4.27 21.82
N GLY A 114 -2.76 3.37 22.79
CA GLY A 114 -3.55 3.59 24.01
C GLY A 114 -5.07 3.62 23.77
N ASN A 115 -5.52 3.10 22.62
CA ASN A 115 -6.93 3.13 22.21
C ASN A 115 -7.76 1.99 22.80
N GLY A 116 -7.14 0.99 23.41
CA GLY A 116 -7.82 -0.11 24.12
C GLY A 116 -8.35 -1.23 23.23
N SER A 117 -8.15 -1.18 21.92
CA SER A 117 -8.54 -2.25 21.00
C SER A 117 -7.45 -2.50 19.97
N ASN A 118 -7.28 -3.74 19.56
CA ASN A 118 -6.24 -4.20 18.67
C ASN A 118 -6.89 -4.62 17.34
N ASN A 119 -7.40 -3.64 16.59
CA ASN A 119 -8.34 -3.89 15.49
C ASN A 119 -7.66 -4.10 14.14
N GLY A 120 -6.37 -3.76 14.02
CA GLY A 120 -5.57 -4.10 12.85
C GLY A 120 -5.46 -3.02 11.78
N ASP A 121 -5.08 -3.44 10.60
CA ASP A 121 -4.74 -2.65 9.41
C ASP A 121 -3.77 -1.50 9.71
N PRO A 122 -2.59 -1.82 10.29
CA PRO A 122 -1.64 -0.77 10.59
C PRO A 122 -1.03 -0.19 9.31
N ILE A 123 -0.77 1.11 9.33
CA ILE A 123 0.12 1.76 8.36
C ILE A 123 1.20 2.52 9.12
N VAL A 124 2.43 2.38 8.64
CA VAL A 124 3.59 3.12 9.16
C VAL A 124 4.14 4.00 8.06
N LEU A 125 4.29 5.29 8.34
CA LEU A 125 4.99 6.24 7.48
C LEU A 125 6.13 6.92 8.25
N TYR A 126 7.19 7.27 7.53
CA TYR A 126 8.20 8.20 7.99
C TYR A 126 8.01 9.55 7.29
N ASP A 127 7.64 10.55 8.07
CA ASP A 127 7.49 11.92 7.61
C ASP A 127 8.87 12.58 7.45
N GLN A 128 9.41 12.52 6.24
CA GLN A 128 10.73 13.04 5.92
C GLN A 128 10.81 14.57 6.03
N LEU A 129 9.68 15.28 5.88
CA LEU A 129 9.64 16.75 6.00
C LEU A 129 9.78 17.21 7.44
N ALA A 130 9.27 16.43 8.39
CA ALA A 130 9.25 16.77 9.80
C ALA A 130 10.23 15.97 10.66
N ASP A 131 10.85 14.91 10.09
CA ASP A 131 11.65 13.93 10.81
C ASP A 131 10.84 13.30 11.97
N ARG A 132 9.69 12.71 11.59
CA ARG A 132 8.71 12.10 12.50
C ARG A 132 8.15 10.81 11.95
N TRP A 133 7.60 10.01 12.84
CA TRP A 133 6.96 8.73 12.53
C TRP A 133 5.46 8.83 12.71
N MET A 134 4.73 8.29 11.76
CA MET A 134 3.29 8.07 11.85
C MET A 134 3.02 6.58 11.95
N VAL A 135 2.16 6.17 12.89
CA VAL A 135 1.63 4.81 13.01
C VAL A 135 0.14 4.90 13.18
N SER A 136 -0.62 4.18 12.39
CA SER A 136 -2.08 4.12 12.48
C SER A 136 -2.58 2.70 12.66
N GLU A 137 -3.79 2.58 13.16
CA GLU A 137 -4.63 1.36 13.14
C GLU A 137 -6.11 1.76 13.21
N PHE A 138 -7.01 0.79 13.10
CA PHE A 138 -8.42 1.01 13.44
C PHE A 138 -8.55 1.43 14.90
N GLY A 139 -9.41 2.43 15.16
CA GLY A 139 -9.60 2.96 16.50
C GLY A 139 -10.53 2.08 17.35
N ALA A 140 -10.74 2.48 18.62
CA ALA A 140 -11.59 1.78 19.57
C ALA A 140 -13.09 1.85 19.21
N ALA A 141 -13.55 2.93 18.61
CA ALA A 141 -14.88 2.99 18.04
C ALA A 141 -14.94 2.22 16.72
N SER A 142 -16.04 1.52 16.46
CA SER A 142 -16.20 0.66 15.28
C SER A 142 -16.09 1.36 13.93
N ASN A 143 -16.03 2.68 13.92
CA ASN A 143 -15.93 3.52 12.73
C ASN A 143 -14.85 4.59 12.89
N SER A 144 -13.75 4.26 13.54
CA SER A 144 -12.68 5.22 13.80
C SER A 144 -11.31 4.72 13.37
N LEU A 145 -10.41 5.68 13.13
CA LEU A 145 -8.99 5.50 12.93
C LEU A 145 -8.25 6.12 14.09
N SER A 146 -7.20 5.46 14.60
CA SER A 146 -6.26 6.00 15.56
C SER A 146 -4.93 6.25 14.89
N ILE A 147 -4.39 7.47 15.02
CA ILE A 147 -3.14 7.88 14.40
C ILE A 147 -2.19 8.41 15.47
N GLY A 148 -1.02 7.81 15.59
CA GLY A 148 0.06 8.27 16.46
C GLY A 148 1.17 8.95 15.67
N ILE A 149 1.57 10.15 16.11
CA ILE A 149 2.72 10.89 15.55
C ILE A 149 3.81 10.97 16.62
N SER A 150 5.03 10.54 16.29
CA SER A 150 6.14 10.61 17.25
C SER A 150 6.45 12.05 17.65
N VAL A 151 6.74 12.25 18.94
CA VAL A 151 7.07 13.59 19.48
C VAL A 151 8.44 14.07 18.98
N THR A 152 9.34 13.12 18.72
CA THR A 152 10.70 13.37 18.20
C THR A 152 10.99 12.41 17.05
N ASN A 153 12.19 12.50 16.49
CA ASN A 153 12.68 11.55 15.47
C ASN A 153 13.06 10.17 16.05
N ASP A 154 13.13 10.03 17.37
CA ASP A 154 13.30 8.73 18.03
C ASP A 154 11.95 8.02 18.13
N PRO A 155 11.70 6.95 17.32
CA PRO A 155 10.43 6.23 17.32
C PRO A 155 10.20 5.41 18.59
N THR A 156 11.21 5.21 19.42
CA THR A 156 11.09 4.52 20.71
C THR A 156 10.51 5.41 21.81
N GLY A 157 10.33 6.70 21.52
CA GLY A 157 9.87 7.72 22.44
C GLY A 157 8.34 7.81 22.59
N ASN A 158 7.87 9.00 22.88
CA ASN A 158 6.44 9.30 23.05
C ASN A 158 5.78 9.60 21.71
N TYR A 159 4.44 9.42 21.68
CA TYR A 159 3.60 9.77 20.54
C TYR A 159 2.44 10.67 20.97
N TYR A 160 2.07 11.61 20.14
CA TYR A 160 0.77 12.25 20.15
C TYR A 160 -0.21 11.30 19.46
N VAL A 161 -1.34 10.99 20.07
CA VAL A 161 -2.32 10.04 19.53
C VAL A 161 -3.65 10.73 19.36
N TYR A 162 -4.26 10.53 18.20
CA TYR A 162 -5.49 11.17 17.78
C TYR A 162 -6.47 10.11 17.25
N ASP A 163 -7.72 10.21 17.68
CA ASP A 163 -8.81 9.32 17.23
C ASP A 163 -9.77 10.12 16.35
N TYR A 164 -10.04 9.58 15.17
CA TYR A 164 -10.94 10.18 14.18
C TYR A 164 -12.10 9.25 13.89
N VAL A 165 -13.33 9.73 14.15
CA VAL A 165 -14.56 8.99 13.89
C VAL A 165 -15.06 9.31 12.49
N HIS A 166 -15.18 8.28 11.62
CA HIS A 166 -15.74 8.43 10.29
C HIS A 166 -17.28 8.46 10.37
N PRO A 167 -17.96 9.47 9.77
CA PRO A 167 -19.41 9.64 9.93
C PRO A 167 -20.23 8.59 9.19
N ASN A 168 -19.71 7.97 8.13
CA ASN A 168 -20.47 7.13 7.22
C ASN A 168 -20.33 5.63 7.48
N GLY A 169 -19.42 5.21 8.37
CA GLY A 169 -19.23 3.80 8.70
C GLY A 169 -17.80 3.41 9.00
N PHE A 170 -17.53 2.11 8.95
CA PHE A 170 -16.21 1.55 9.22
C PHE A 170 -15.24 1.92 8.10
N PRO A 171 -14.12 2.61 8.40
CA PRO A 171 -13.14 3.04 7.41
C PRO A 171 -12.14 1.92 7.11
N ASP A 172 -12.59 0.90 6.38
CA ASP A 172 -11.83 -0.29 6.02
C ASP A 172 -10.71 0.02 5.03
N TYR A 173 -9.64 -0.73 5.07
CA TYR A 173 -8.53 -0.64 4.13
C TYR A 173 -7.92 0.78 4.03
N PRO A 174 -7.50 1.39 5.16
CA PRO A 174 -6.98 2.75 5.15
C PRO A 174 -5.58 2.80 4.56
N HIS A 175 -5.38 3.55 3.48
CA HIS A 175 -4.09 3.79 2.87
C HIS A 175 -3.70 5.25 2.97
N TYR A 176 -2.48 5.51 3.44
CA TYR A 176 -2.01 6.86 3.76
C TYR A 176 -0.86 7.29 2.85
N GLY A 177 -0.82 8.59 2.55
CA GLY A 177 0.28 9.28 1.89
C GLY A 177 0.69 10.53 2.68
N LEU A 178 1.98 10.75 2.79
CA LEU A 178 2.53 12.01 3.26
C LEU A 178 2.38 13.08 2.19
N TRP A 179 1.88 14.25 2.57
CA TRP A 179 1.94 15.46 1.76
C TRP A 179 2.39 16.65 2.61
N HIS A 180 2.78 17.75 1.97
CA HIS A 180 3.33 18.91 2.70
C HIS A 180 2.32 19.54 3.67
N ASP A 181 1.05 19.52 3.35
CA ASP A 181 -0.03 20.17 4.11
C ASP A 181 -0.93 19.20 4.89
N GLY A 182 -0.79 17.88 4.71
CA GLY A 182 -1.64 16.89 5.37
C GLY A 182 -1.09 15.47 5.32
N TYR A 183 -1.62 14.59 6.15
CA TYR A 183 -1.60 13.16 5.90
C TYR A 183 -2.86 12.82 5.13
N TYR A 184 -2.69 12.43 3.88
CA TYR A 184 -3.78 12.08 2.96
C TYR A 184 -4.12 10.60 3.14
N CYS A 185 -5.38 10.24 3.01
CA CYS A 185 -5.82 8.86 3.21
C CYS A 185 -7.01 8.54 2.34
N THR A 186 -7.14 7.31 1.94
CA THR A 186 -8.36 6.76 1.34
C THR A 186 -8.85 5.60 2.17
N VAL A 187 -10.16 5.39 2.18
CA VAL A 187 -10.80 4.31 2.91
C VAL A 187 -11.92 3.68 2.10
N ASN A 188 -12.19 2.42 2.34
CA ASN A 188 -13.34 1.69 1.82
C ASN A 188 -14.42 1.63 2.89
N ILE A 189 -15.60 2.19 2.62
CA ILE A 189 -16.73 2.14 3.56
C ILE A 189 -17.72 1.08 3.09
N PRO A 190 -17.81 -0.09 3.76
CA PRO A 190 -18.72 -1.15 3.36
C PRO A 190 -20.18 -0.69 3.30
N GLY A 191 -20.85 -0.94 2.17
CA GLY A 191 -22.24 -0.57 1.96
C GLY A 191 -22.51 0.91 1.69
N TYR A 192 -21.48 1.74 1.62
CA TYR A 192 -21.54 3.15 1.26
C TYR A 192 -21.05 3.35 -0.18
N SER A 193 -21.74 4.17 -0.95
CA SER A 193 -21.40 4.44 -2.35
C SER A 193 -20.54 5.70 -2.54
N GLY A 194 -20.20 6.39 -1.46
CA GLY A 194 -19.31 7.53 -1.49
C GLY A 194 -17.85 7.11 -1.54
N ASN A 195 -17.02 8.01 -2.05
CA ASN A 195 -15.57 7.82 -2.12
C ASN A 195 -14.97 8.74 -1.10
N ASP A 196 -14.44 8.16 -0.05
CA ASP A 196 -13.91 8.98 1.01
C ASP A 196 -12.39 9.08 0.88
N ALA A 197 -11.98 10.24 0.36
CA ALA A 197 -10.64 10.77 0.50
C ALA A 197 -10.59 11.61 1.78
N LEU A 198 -9.70 11.26 2.67
CA LEU A 198 -9.53 11.91 3.98
C LEU A 198 -8.24 12.72 3.97
N VAL A 199 -8.24 13.83 4.66
CA VAL A 199 -7.00 14.58 4.94
C VAL A 199 -6.97 14.94 6.43
N PHE A 200 -5.85 14.66 7.09
CA PHE A 200 -5.63 14.96 8.50
C PHE A 200 -4.68 16.16 8.64
N GLU A 201 -4.99 17.06 9.55
CA GLU A 201 -4.30 18.34 9.76
C GLU A 201 -2.90 18.14 10.37
N ARG A 202 -1.94 17.81 9.48
CA ARG A 202 -0.57 17.39 9.81
C ARG A 202 0.14 18.36 10.74
N GLU A 203 0.09 19.65 10.45
CA GLU A 203 0.82 20.67 11.25
C GLU A 203 0.38 20.69 12.72
N VAL A 204 -0.93 20.58 12.98
CA VAL A 204 -1.47 20.51 14.34
C VAL A 204 -1.10 19.20 15.02
N MET A 205 -1.13 18.08 14.27
CA MET A 205 -0.75 16.75 14.81
C MET A 205 0.73 16.70 15.19
N LEU A 206 1.62 17.24 14.37
CA LEU A 206 3.07 17.30 14.63
C LEU A 206 3.42 18.07 15.89
N ASN A 207 2.65 19.11 16.20
CA ASN A 207 2.87 19.97 17.35
C ASN A 207 2.14 19.52 18.62
N GLY A 208 1.44 18.39 18.60
CA GLY A 208 0.66 17.90 19.72
C GLY A 208 -0.53 18.81 20.07
N GLY A 209 -1.05 19.52 19.06
CA GLY A 209 -2.16 20.45 19.26
C GLY A 209 -3.48 19.73 19.59
N ASP A 210 -4.38 20.43 20.23
CA ASP A 210 -5.69 19.90 20.57
C ASP A 210 -6.60 19.89 19.35
N ASN A 211 -7.29 18.76 19.11
CA ASN A 211 -8.33 18.59 18.10
C ASN A 211 -7.90 18.91 16.64
N PRO A 212 -6.83 18.30 16.12
CA PRO A 212 -6.51 18.43 14.70
C PRO A 212 -7.69 17.95 13.85
N GLN A 213 -7.93 18.66 12.75
CA GLN A 213 -9.10 18.42 11.91
C GLN A 213 -8.89 17.22 10.98
N MET A 214 -9.99 16.55 10.65
CA MET A 214 -10.10 15.61 9.53
C MET A 214 -11.08 16.19 8.51
N ALA A 215 -10.62 16.38 7.28
CA ALA A 215 -11.47 16.76 6.15
C ALA A 215 -11.82 15.52 5.33
N ILE A 216 -13.04 15.50 4.77
CA ILE A 216 -13.55 14.39 3.96
C ILE A 216 -14.00 14.92 2.62
N PHE A 217 -13.55 14.30 1.53
CA PHE A 217 -13.87 14.65 0.16
C PHE A 217 -14.36 13.43 -0.60
N SER A 218 -15.17 13.68 -1.64
CA SER A 218 -15.52 12.64 -2.60
C SER A 218 -14.63 12.76 -3.83
N LEU A 219 -14.26 11.61 -4.41
CA LEU A 219 -13.58 11.52 -5.70
C LEU A 219 -14.64 11.40 -6.80
N PRO A 220 -14.90 12.46 -7.60
CA PRO A 220 -15.96 12.43 -8.60
C PRO A 220 -15.64 11.45 -9.74
N GLU A 221 -16.68 10.94 -10.40
CA GLU A 221 -16.61 10.14 -11.62
C GLU A 221 -15.78 8.85 -11.54
N ILE A 222 -15.54 8.32 -10.35
CA ILE A 222 -14.86 7.04 -10.18
C ILE A 222 -15.82 5.89 -10.52
N VAL A 223 -15.34 4.92 -11.30
CA VAL A 223 -16.02 3.64 -11.49
C VAL A 223 -15.29 2.60 -10.66
N TYR A 224 -16.00 1.95 -9.77
CA TYR A 224 -15.41 0.95 -8.91
C TYR A 224 -15.39 -0.41 -9.57
N ASN A 225 -14.31 -1.11 -9.31
CA ASN A 225 -14.25 -2.55 -9.47
C ASN A 225 -15.56 -3.19 -8.97
N PRO A 226 -16.19 -4.08 -9.74
CA PRO A 226 -17.38 -4.82 -9.31
C PRO A 226 -17.13 -5.70 -8.08
N VAL A 227 -15.90 -6.01 -7.75
CA VAL A 227 -15.49 -6.67 -6.51
C VAL A 227 -15.31 -5.62 -5.41
N GLN A 228 -15.48 -5.96 -4.17
CA GLN A 228 -15.89 -5.06 -3.09
C GLN A 228 -14.81 -4.16 -2.48
N VAL A 229 -13.53 -4.34 -2.79
CA VAL A 229 -12.49 -3.47 -2.27
C VAL A 229 -12.24 -2.34 -3.24
N LYS A 230 -12.47 -1.14 -2.76
CA LYS A 230 -12.27 0.12 -3.45
C LYS A 230 -11.05 0.73 -2.84
N SER A 231 -10.00 0.89 -3.61
CA SER A 231 -8.75 1.45 -3.09
C SER A 231 -8.15 2.45 -4.08
N PRO A 232 -8.72 3.65 -4.14
CA PRO A 232 -7.96 4.79 -4.59
C PRO A 232 -6.74 4.99 -3.67
N GLU A 233 -5.66 5.53 -4.21
CA GLU A 233 -4.44 5.77 -3.46
C GLU A 233 -4.10 7.25 -3.40
N PRO A 234 -3.71 7.79 -2.24
CA PRO A 234 -3.12 9.12 -2.14
C PRO A 234 -1.66 9.08 -2.60
N ALA A 235 -1.18 10.17 -3.17
CA ALA A 235 0.25 10.32 -3.43
C ALA A 235 1.04 10.36 -2.11
N ASN A 236 2.12 9.58 -2.05
CA ASN A 236 3.04 9.55 -0.92
C ASN A 236 4.35 10.24 -1.30
N LEU A 237 4.60 11.40 -0.72
CA LEU A 237 5.80 12.20 -1.01
C LEU A 237 7.06 11.52 -0.50
N LEU A 238 8.03 11.37 -1.38
CA LEU A 238 9.39 10.95 -1.09
C LEU A 238 10.36 12.13 -1.18
N GLY A 239 11.30 12.20 -0.24
CA GLY A 239 12.30 13.27 -0.18
C GLY A 239 11.84 14.44 0.68
N THR A 240 12.74 15.41 0.84
CA THR A 240 12.56 16.54 1.75
C THR A 240 12.31 17.86 1.02
N THR A 241 12.21 17.84 -0.30
CA THR A 241 11.97 19.02 -1.13
C THR A 241 10.64 18.86 -1.84
N ILE A 242 9.79 19.86 -1.70
CA ILE A 242 8.49 19.95 -2.36
C ILE A 242 8.13 21.42 -2.58
N ASN A 243 7.59 21.73 -3.75
CA ASN A 243 6.87 22.98 -3.97
C ASN A 243 5.54 22.93 -3.20
N THR A 244 5.39 23.80 -2.21
CA THR A 244 4.20 23.82 -1.34
C THR A 244 2.97 24.44 -2.01
N ASP A 245 3.08 24.90 -3.26
CA ASP A 245 1.94 25.35 -4.06
C ASP A 245 1.28 24.19 -4.84
N LEU A 246 1.89 22.98 -4.83
CA LEU A 246 1.30 21.80 -5.45
C LEU A 246 0.08 21.32 -4.68
N PRO A 247 -1.02 20.96 -5.39
CA PRO A 247 -2.18 20.31 -4.76
C PRO A 247 -1.80 18.90 -4.26
N GLY A 248 -2.64 18.35 -3.40
CA GLY A 248 -2.56 16.92 -3.09
C GLY A 248 -3.15 16.08 -4.22
N TYR A 249 -2.70 14.84 -4.36
CA TYR A 249 -3.13 13.98 -5.46
C TYR A 249 -3.71 12.67 -4.95
N PHE A 250 -4.73 12.18 -5.70
CA PHE A 250 -5.28 10.84 -5.56
C PHE A 250 -5.31 10.15 -6.92
N THR A 251 -5.22 8.84 -6.93
CA THR A 251 -5.25 8.06 -8.16
C THR A 251 -6.05 6.77 -8.01
N TYR A 252 -6.62 6.29 -9.12
CA TYR A 252 -7.26 4.98 -9.21
C TYR A 252 -7.17 4.43 -10.62
N LEU A 253 -7.03 3.11 -10.74
CA LEU A 253 -7.09 2.43 -12.03
C LEU A 253 -8.54 2.25 -12.51
N GLN A 254 -8.74 2.21 -13.81
CA GLN A 254 -10.03 1.94 -14.45
C GLN A 254 -9.81 0.93 -15.57
N ASP A 255 -10.39 -0.24 -15.43
CA ASP A 255 -10.29 -1.37 -16.34
C ASP A 255 -11.49 -1.37 -17.28
N ASP A 256 -11.30 -1.52 -18.57
CA ASP A 256 -12.36 -1.53 -19.58
C ASP A 256 -13.29 -2.73 -19.49
N ALA A 257 -12.92 -3.77 -18.74
CA ALA A 257 -13.81 -4.86 -18.38
C ALA A 257 -14.90 -4.44 -17.38
N TRP A 258 -14.77 -3.29 -16.72
CA TRP A 258 -15.76 -2.81 -15.75
C TRP A 258 -16.88 -2.04 -16.46
N GLY A 259 -18.14 -2.30 -16.03
CA GLY A 259 -19.28 -1.64 -16.63
C GLY A 259 -19.25 -0.12 -16.47
N GLY A 260 -19.17 0.60 -17.59
CA GLY A 260 -19.11 2.05 -17.64
C GLY A 260 -17.71 2.64 -17.81
N VAL A 261 -16.71 1.79 -18.03
CA VAL A 261 -15.34 2.17 -18.40
C VAL A 261 -15.14 1.81 -19.88
N ASP A 262 -14.79 2.79 -20.71
CA ASP A 262 -14.70 2.63 -22.16
C ASP A 262 -13.29 2.19 -22.63
N PHE A 263 -12.25 2.42 -21.81
CA PHE A 263 -10.85 2.08 -22.09
C PHE A 263 -10.04 2.01 -20.80
N ASP A 264 -8.93 1.30 -20.83
CA ASP A 264 -8.02 1.21 -19.69
C ASP A 264 -7.32 2.53 -19.44
N HIS A 265 -7.38 3.03 -18.20
CA HIS A 265 -6.76 4.30 -17.83
C HIS A 265 -6.49 4.43 -16.34
N ILE A 266 -5.65 5.37 -16.01
CA ILE A 266 -5.47 5.88 -14.65
C ILE A 266 -6.23 7.19 -14.49
N LYS A 267 -7.04 7.31 -13.44
CA LYS A 267 -7.63 8.57 -13.01
C LYS A 267 -6.73 9.27 -11.99
N VAL A 268 -6.59 10.57 -12.15
CA VAL A 268 -5.87 11.45 -11.22
C VAL A 268 -6.78 12.59 -10.80
N TRP A 269 -6.89 12.82 -9.49
CA TRP A 269 -7.60 13.96 -8.90
C TRP A 269 -6.62 14.86 -8.18
N GLU A 270 -6.89 16.16 -8.18
CA GLU A 270 -6.15 17.19 -7.48
C GLU A 270 -7.00 17.76 -6.35
N LEU A 271 -6.42 17.94 -5.19
CA LEU A 271 -7.07 18.55 -4.03
C LEU A 271 -6.31 19.79 -3.58
N ASP A 272 -6.93 20.96 -3.78
CA ASP A 272 -6.49 22.19 -3.13
C ASP A 272 -7.04 22.25 -1.71
N MET A 273 -6.19 21.98 -0.73
CA MET A 273 -6.59 21.94 0.67
C MET A 273 -6.44 23.31 1.35
N ASN A 274 -7.47 23.75 2.06
CA ASN A 274 -7.44 24.99 2.85
C ASN A 274 -7.84 24.73 4.31
N TRP A 275 -6.88 24.56 5.17
CA TRP A 275 -7.11 24.33 6.61
C TRP A 275 -7.74 25.53 7.32
N GLY A 276 -7.54 26.76 6.83
CA GLY A 276 -8.18 27.97 7.37
C GLY A 276 -9.68 28.02 7.11
N ASN A 277 -10.14 27.36 6.04
CA ASN A 277 -11.56 27.21 5.68
C ASN A 277 -11.76 25.96 4.82
N ILE A 278 -11.93 24.80 5.46
CA ILE A 278 -12.08 23.49 4.77
C ILE A 278 -13.18 23.54 3.70
N SER A 279 -14.25 24.31 3.91
CA SER A 279 -15.35 24.40 2.92
C SER A 279 -14.96 25.13 1.63
N SER A 280 -13.80 25.77 1.59
CA SER A 280 -13.24 26.37 0.37
C SER A 280 -12.19 25.50 -0.32
N SER A 281 -11.86 24.35 0.25
CA SER A 281 -11.03 23.36 -0.42
C SER A 281 -11.76 22.78 -1.63
N THR A 282 -11.03 22.48 -2.69
CA THR A 282 -11.63 22.00 -3.95
C THR A 282 -10.97 20.72 -4.44
N MET A 283 -11.80 19.73 -4.75
CA MET A 283 -11.41 18.52 -5.47
C MET A 283 -11.69 18.71 -6.95
N SER A 284 -10.72 18.42 -7.81
CA SER A 284 -10.89 18.50 -9.26
C SER A 284 -11.84 17.42 -9.80
N ASP A 285 -12.34 17.61 -11.02
CA ASP A 285 -12.77 16.50 -11.85
C ASP A 285 -11.53 15.64 -12.20
N PRO A 286 -11.68 14.34 -12.50
CA PRO A 286 -10.53 13.49 -12.79
C PRO A 286 -9.88 13.81 -14.14
N LEU A 287 -8.56 13.79 -14.16
CA LEU A 287 -7.79 13.62 -15.38
C LEU A 287 -7.75 12.12 -15.71
N GLU A 288 -8.19 11.73 -16.89
CA GLU A 288 -8.12 10.36 -17.41
C GLU A 288 -6.87 10.21 -18.28
N ILE A 289 -5.94 9.35 -17.85
CA ILE A 289 -4.67 9.11 -18.53
C ILE A 289 -4.73 7.72 -19.17
N PRO A 290 -4.91 7.59 -20.51
CA PRO A 290 -4.96 6.29 -21.18
C PRO A 290 -3.68 5.49 -20.95
N THR A 291 -3.83 4.20 -20.68
CA THR A 291 -2.73 3.24 -20.55
C THR A 291 -2.73 2.25 -21.71
N ASP A 292 -1.64 1.47 -21.84
CA ASP A 292 -1.73 0.24 -22.58
C ASP A 292 -2.68 -0.74 -21.88
N PRO A 293 -3.37 -1.63 -22.63
CA PRO A 293 -4.34 -2.55 -22.08
C PRO A 293 -3.81 -3.42 -20.94
N PHE A 294 -4.64 -3.60 -19.92
CA PHE A 294 -4.38 -4.49 -18.80
C PHE A 294 -5.66 -5.26 -18.41
N ASP A 295 -5.51 -6.29 -17.60
CA ASP A 295 -6.61 -7.01 -16.96
C ASP A 295 -6.35 -7.00 -15.47
N ALA A 296 -7.02 -6.11 -14.76
CA ALA A 296 -6.85 -5.95 -13.32
C ALA A 296 -7.37 -7.12 -12.50
N GLY A 297 -8.09 -8.02 -13.16
CA GLY A 297 -8.51 -9.29 -12.59
C GLY A 297 -9.48 -9.20 -11.42
N GLU A 298 -10.03 -10.35 -11.10
CA GLU A 298 -10.89 -10.56 -9.92
C GLU A 298 -10.07 -11.18 -8.79
N VAL A 299 -10.17 -10.69 -7.55
CA VAL A 299 -9.15 -11.06 -6.59
C VAL A 299 -9.60 -11.36 -5.19
N PHE A 300 -10.61 -10.74 -4.68
CA PHE A 300 -11.14 -11.10 -3.39
C PHE A 300 -12.25 -12.12 -3.51
N GLY A 301 -12.06 -13.29 -2.94
CA GLY A 301 -13.17 -14.15 -2.62
C GLY A 301 -13.18 -15.49 -3.33
N ASN A 302 -13.87 -16.40 -2.74
CA ASN A 302 -14.32 -17.70 -3.26
C ASN A 302 -13.26 -18.73 -3.65
N GLY A 303 -12.07 -18.69 -3.03
CA GLY A 303 -11.08 -19.74 -3.14
C GLY A 303 -10.24 -19.74 -4.43
N ASN A 304 -10.47 -18.80 -5.33
CA ASN A 304 -9.74 -18.67 -6.59
C ASN A 304 -8.72 -17.55 -6.55
N GLY A 305 -7.81 -17.55 -5.56
CA GLY A 305 -6.67 -16.64 -5.57
C GLY A 305 -5.80 -16.82 -6.83
N ALA A 306 -5.04 -15.78 -7.18
CA ALA A 306 -4.15 -15.80 -8.34
C ALA A 306 -2.79 -16.47 -8.07
N LEU A 307 -2.41 -16.69 -6.81
CA LEU A 307 -1.14 -17.29 -6.46
C LEU A 307 -1.31 -18.79 -6.15
N PHE A 308 -0.81 -19.62 -7.05
CA PHE A 308 -0.75 -21.07 -6.85
C PHE A 308 0.28 -21.45 -5.80
N GLN A 309 0.12 -22.63 -5.19
CA GLN A 309 1.02 -23.17 -4.17
C GLN A 309 1.36 -24.64 -4.44
N PRO A 310 2.56 -25.12 -4.07
CA PRO A 310 2.96 -26.51 -4.26
C PRO A 310 2.04 -27.51 -3.54
N GLY A 311 1.62 -28.57 -4.24
CA GLY A 311 0.97 -29.72 -3.61
C GLY A 311 -0.42 -29.46 -3.01
N THR A 312 -1.06 -28.33 -3.29
CA THR A 312 -2.41 -28.01 -2.82
C THR A 312 -3.22 -27.28 -3.88
N ASN A 313 -4.55 -27.40 -3.82
CA ASN A 313 -5.45 -26.62 -4.64
C ASN A 313 -5.81 -25.26 -3.99
N GLN A 314 -5.40 -25.03 -2.74
CA GLN A 314 -5.60 -23.76 -2.09
C GLN A 314 -4.68 -22.72 -2.72
N ARG A 315 -5.27 -21.70 -3.34
CA ARG A 315 -4.54 -20.52 -3.84
C ARG A 315 -4.55 -19.41 -2.81
N LEU A 316 -3.65 -18.46 -2.98
CA LEU A 316 -3.61 -17.22 -2.18
C LEU A 316 -4.17 -16.06 -2.98
N ALA A 317 -4.88 -15.17 -2.30
CA ALA A 317 -5.43 -13.95 -2.89
C ALA A 317 -4.28 -12.99 -3.27
N GLY A 318 -4.41 -12.32 -4.38
CA GLY A 318 -3.40 -11.42 -4.93
C GLY A 318 -3.88 -9.98 -5.17
N HIS A 319 -5.05 -9.59 -4.70
CA HIS A 319 -5.59 -8.23 -4.79
C HIS A 319 -5.50 -7.58 -6.19
N GLY A 320 -6.32 -8.01 -7.15
CA GLY A 320 -6.49 -7.27 -8.41
C GLY A 320 -7.57 -6.19 -8.31
N GLY A 321 -7.60 -5.32 -9.30
CA GLY A 321 -8.55 -4.21 -9.33
C GLY A 321 -8.31 -3.13 -8.26
N VAL A 322 -7.15 -3.16 -7.61
CA VAL A 322 -6.69 -2.14 -6.65
C VAL A 322 -5.27 -1.72 -6.97
N ILE A 323 -4.93 -0.48 -6.68
CA ILE A 323 -3.55 0.01 -6.74
C ILE A 323 -2.81 -0.48 -5.49
N SER A 324 -1.56 -0.93 -5.67
CA SER A 324 -0.72 -1.41 -4.58
C SER A 324 -0.18 -0.26 -3.74
N PHE A 325 -0.20 -0.42 -2.43
CA PHE A 325 0.35 0.54 -1.47
C PHE A 325 1.90 0.54 -1.50
N ALA A 326 2.57 1.70 -1.51
CA ALA A 326 2.10 3.05 -1.63
C ALA A 326 2.41 3.60 -3.02
N THR A 327 1.63 4.61 -3.48
CA THR A 327 1.94 5.33 -4.71
C THR A 327 2.94 6.45 -4.40
N ASN A 328 4.18 6.26 -4.79
CA ASN A 328 5.27 7.12 -4.40
C ASN A 328 5.50 8.27 -5.37
N PHE A 329 5.36 9.49 -4.86
CA PHE A 329 5.62 10.74 -5.57
C PHE A 329 6.97 11.32 -5.20
N ARG A 330 7.73 11.80 -6.18
CA ARG A 330 8.99 12.54 -5.97
C ARG A 330 9.06 13.76 -6.87
N GLN A 331 9.42 14.90 -6.28
CA GLN A 331 9.75 16.10 -7.03
C GLN A 331 11.23 16.11 -7.39
N PHE A 332 11.54 16.27 -8.67
CA PHE A 332 12.86 16.54 -9.21
C PHE A 332 12.97 18.03 -9.58
N GLN A 333 14.15 18.45 -10.07
CA GLN A 333 14.39 19.84 -10.41
C GLN A 333 13.57 20.33 -11.62
N ASP A 334 13.31 19.43 -12.56
CA ASP A 334 12.71 19.71 -13.87
C ASP A 334 11.38 18.98 -14.12
N HIS A 335 10.99 18.09 -13.23
CA HIS A 335 9.73 17.36 -13.31
C HIS A 335 9.31 16.79 -11.96
N ASN A 336 8.04 16.43 -11.87
CA ASN A 336 7.51 15.56 -10.85
C ASN A 336 7.35 14.15 -11.43
N SER A 337 7.64 13.12 -10.63
CA SER A 337 7.45 11.73 -10.99
C SER A 337 6.55 11.05 -9.96
N TRP A 338 5.58 10.26 -10.43
CA TRP A 338 4.64 9.54 -9.58
C TRP A 338 4.55 8.08 -10.03
N LEU A 339 4.94 7.18 -9.12
CA LEU A 339 5.05 5.75 -9.40
C LEU A 339 3.83 5.01 -8.86
N ILE A 340 3.17 4.26 -9.74
CA ILE A 340 1.95 3.49 -9.47
C ILE A 340 2.20 2.04 -9.85
N THR A 341 1.76 1.10 -9.02
CA THR A 341 1.82 -0.33 -9.33
C THR A 341 0.52 -1.04 -8.98
N PHE A 342 0.19 -2.09 -9.72
CA PHE A 342 -0.95 -2.96 -9.44
C PHE A 342 -0.76 -4.34 -10.08
N ASN A 343 -1.57 -5.29 -9.65
CA ASN A 343 -1.56 -6.64 -10.21
C ASN A 343 -2.40 -6.70 -11.48
N THR A 344 -1.92 -7.44 -12.48
CA THR A 344 -2.65 -7.71 -13.72
C THR A 344 -2.53 -9.18 -14.09
N PHE A 345 -3.56 -9.77 -14.69
CA PHE A 345 -3.41 -11.06 -15.34
C PHE A 345 -2.63 -10.91 -16.64
N ILE A 346 -1.76 -11.88 -16.92
CA ILE A 346 -0.90 -11.87 -18.12
C ILE A 346 -1.26 -12.96 -19.12
N ASP A 347 -2.10 -13.90 -18.72
CA ASP A 347 -2.59 -14.98 -19.58
C ASP A 347 -3.92 -15.55 -19.08
N ASN A 348 -4.53 -16.43 -19.89
CA ASN A 348 -5.79 -17.09 -19.58
C ASN A 348 -5.68 -18.23 -18.53
N ASN A 349 -4.54 -18.40 -17.89
CA ASN A 349 -4.29 -19.43 -16.87
C ASN A 349 -4.22 -18.82 -15.45
N ASP A 350 -4.75 -17.64 -15.25
CA ASP A 350 -4.73 -16.88 -14.00
C ASP A 350 -3.30 -16.55 -13.52
N ARG A 351 -2.31 -16.49 -14.42
CA ARG A 351 -0.96 -16.07 -14.05
C ARG A 351 -0.92 -14.56 -13.89
N GLY A 352 -0.45 -14.11 -12.72
CA GLY A 352 -0.33 -12.70 -12.38
C GLY A 352 1.03 -12.12 -12.73
N GLY A 353 1.02 -10.84 -13.13
CA GLY A 353 2.18 -9.98 -13.30
C GLY A 353 1.96 -8.64 -12.64
N ILE A 354 2.98 -7.82 -12.61
CA ILE A 354 2.95 -6.49 -11.99
C ILE A 354 2.95 -5.45 -13.10
N ARG A 355 1.86 -4.71 -13.20
CA ARG A 355 1.81 -3.47 -13.96
C ARG A 355 2.45 -2.37 -13.13
N TRP A 356 3.34 -1.60 -13.74
CA TRP A 356 3.93 -0.43 -13.16
C TRP A 356 3.90 0.74 -14.14
N ILE A 357 3.67 1.92 -13.63
CA ILE A 357 3.49 3.16 -14.40
C ILE A 357 4.24 4.26 -13.69
N GLU A 358 5.03 5.02 -14.44
CA GLU A 358 5.59 6.30 -14.01
C GLU A 358 4.86 7.42 -14.75
N LEU A 359 4.11 8.20 -13.99
CA LEU A 359 3.54 9.45 -14.48
C LEU A 359 4.52 10.59 -14.26
N ARG A 360 4.59 11.52 -15.21
CA ARG A 360 5.36 12.76 -15.06
C ARG A 360 4.54 13.99 -15.43
N ASN A 361 4.87 15.11 -14.79
CA ASN A 361 4.52 16.47 -15.20
C ASN A 361 5.64 17.44 -14.84
N ASP A 362 5.57 18.68 -15.33
CA ASP A 362 6.54 19.75 -15.07
C ASP A 362 5.93 20.94 -14.31
N GLU A 363 4.91 20.71 -13.50
CA GLU A 363 4.10 21.73 -12.78
C GLU A 363 3.24 22.65 -13.67
N VAL A 364 3.46 22.65 -14.98
CA VAL A 364 2.71 23.45 -15.95
C VAL A 364 1.84 22.56 -16.85
N SER A 365 2.40 21.42 -17.25
CA SER A 365 1.70 20.41 -18.05
C SER A 365 0.86 19.48 -17.16
N SER A 366 -0.16 18.88 -17.76
CA SER A 366 -0.91 17.80 -17.14
C SER A 366 -0.04 16.57 -16.91
N TRP A 367 -0.45 15.70 -16.00
CA TRP A 367 0.14 14.38 -15.84
C TRP A 367 0.03 13.56 -17.13
N GLU A 368 1.10 12.88 -17.50
CA GLU A 368 1.15 11.95 -18.62
C GLU A 368 1.98 10.71 -18.27
N ILE A 369 1.78 9.62 -18.99
CA ILE A 369 2.63 8.43 -18.84
C ILE A 369 4.00 8.74 -19.45
N PHE A 370 5.04 8.74 -18.61
CA PHE A 370 6.41 8.80 -19.07
C PHE A 370 6.91 7.43 -19.51
N GLN A 371 6.54 6.40 -18.74
CA GLN A 371 6.79 4.99 -19.04
C GLN A 371 5.84 4.07 -18.30
N GLU A 372 5.62 2.91 -18.87
CA GLU A 372 4.85 1.84 -18.27
C GLU A 372 5.34 0.47 -18.76
N GLY A 373 5.10 -0.55 -17.96
CA GLY A 373 5.44 -1.92 -18.31
C GLY A 373 4.70 -2.93 -17.44
N THR A 374 4.64 -4.18 -17.92
CA THR A 374 4.14 -5.31 -17.13
C THR A 374 5.30 -6.28 -16.91
N TYR A 375 5.68 -6.46 -15.64
CA TYR A 375 6.77 -7.35 -15.26
C TYR A 375 6.24 -8.74 -14.92
N SER A 376 6.61 -9.73 -15.73
CA SER A 376 6.38 -11.16 -15.47
C SER A 376 7.27 -12.00 -16.38
N ILE A 377 8.42 -12.43 -15.89
CA ILE A 377 9.34 -13.27 -16.66
C ILE A 377 8.75 -14.66 -16.96
N ASP A 378 9.18 -15.29 -18.05
CA ASP A 378 8.59 -16.56 -18.53
C ASP A 378 9.19 -17.78 -17.81
N ASP A 379 9.04 -17.82 -16.49
CA ASP A 379 9.47 -18.90 -15.61
C ASP A 379 8.30 -19.74 -15.04
N GLY A 380 7.07 -19.40 -15.42
CA GLY A 380 5.85 -20.07 -14.95
C GLY A 380 5.36 -19.61 -13.57
N HIS A 381 6.00 -18.61 -12.95
CA HIS A 381 5.57 -18.09 -11.66
C HIS A 381 4.68 -16.85 -11.82
N SER A 382 3.68 -16.71 -10.95
CA SER A 382 2.93 -15.47 -10.77
C SER A 382 3.74 -14.49 -9.92
N ARG A 383 3.56 -13.18 -10.19
CA ARG A 383 4.10 -12.07 -9.41
C ARG A 383 2.98 -11.15 -9.02
N LEU A 384 2.78 -10.95 -7.71
CA LEU A 384 1.62 -10.27 -7.14
C LEU A 384 2.01 -9.52 -5.86
N MET A 385 1.10 -8.70 -5.34
CA MET A 385 1.27 -7.98 -4.07
C MET A 385 2.54 -7.13 -4.08
N SER A 386 2.66 -6.29 -5.10
CA SER A 386 3.82 -5.43 -5.27
C SER A 386 3.81 -4.21 -4.36
N SER A 387 4.97 -3.64 -4.17
CA SER A 387 5.18 -2.28 -3.70
C SER A 387 6.39 -1.71 -4.42
N SER A 388 6.43 -0.41 -4.63
CA SER A 388 7.49 0.23 -5.41
C SER A 388 8.08 1.43 -4.69
N ALA A 389 9.31 1.79 -5.05
CA ALA A 389 9.93 3.03 -4.58
C ALA A 389 10.86 3.61 -5.66
N MET A 390 11.07 4.93 -5.56
CA MET A 390 11.97 5.68 -6.44
C MET A 390 12.98 6.47 -5.60
N ASP A 391 14.26 6.31 -5.90
CA ASP A 391 15.33 7.06 -5.21
C ASP A 391 15.50 8.50 -5.75
N ALA A 392 16.40 9.25 -5.13
CA ALA A 392 16.69 10.64 -5.54
C ALA A 392 17.39 10.77 -6.90
N SER A 393 17.83 9.66 -7.50
CA SER A 393 18.43 9.60 -8.82
C SER A 393 17.45 9.18 -9.91
N GLY A 394 16.20 8.86 -9.55
CA GLY A 394 15.19 8.34 -10.49
C GLY A 394 15.25 6.83 -10.71
N ASN A 395 16.08 6.10 -9.96
CA ASN A 395 16.09 4.64 -10.02
C ASN A 395 14.81 4.09 -9.38
N ILE A 396 14.22 3.07 -10.01
CA ILE A 396 12.97 2.44 -9.55
C ILE A 396 13.26 1.03 -9.06
N ALA A 397 12.64 0.66 -7.95
CA ALA A 397 12.61 -0.71 -7.44
C ALA A 397 11.18 -1.20 -7.26
N LEU A 398 10.96 -2.47 -7.56
CA LEU A 398 9.73 -3.22 -7.31
C LEU A 398 10.04 -4.39 -6.39
N ALA A 399 9.30 -4.55 -5.28
CA ALA A 399 9.29 -5.78 -4.50
C ALA A 399 7.89 -6.41 -4.58
N TYR A 400 7.83 -7.73 -4.52
CA TYR A 400 6.59 -8.48 -4.73
C TYR A 400 6.66 -9.89 -4.16
N THR A 401 5.50 -10.51 -4.06
CA THR A 401 5.39 -11.95 -3.80
C THR A 401 5.37 -12.71 -5.12
N THR A 402 6.15 -13.77 -5.21
CA THR A 402 6.12 -14.74 -6.32
C THR A 402 5.76 -16.13 -5.83
N GLY A 403 5.11 -16.93 -6.67
CA GLY A 403 4.78 -18.32 -6.37
C GLY A 403 4.14 -19.05 -7.54
N SER A 404 4.09 -20.38 -7.43
CA SER A 404 3.51 -21.26 -8.43
C SER A 404 3.18 -22.63 -7.85
N ASN A 405 2.81 -23.60 -8.69
CA ASN A 405 2.68 -25.01 -8.29
C ASN A 405 4.01 -25.64 -7.82
N ASP A 406 5.13 -25.03 -8.13
CA ASP A 406 6.47 -25.54 -7.81
C ASP A 406 7.24 -24.64 -6.81
N LEU A 407 6.75 -23.43 -6.57
CA LEU A 407 7.36 -22.44 -5.68
C LEU A 407 6.35 -21.94 -4.65
N ALA A 408 6.61 -22.17 -3.35
CA ALA A 408 5.82 -21.55 -2.28
C ALA A 408 5.96 -20.03 -2.32
N ALA A 409 4.94 -19.32 -1.81
CA ALA A 409 4.94 -17.86 -1.78
C ALA A 409 6.26 -17.32 -1.21
N SER A 410 6.97 -16.56 -2.00
CA SER A 410 8.36 -16.11 -1.79
C SER A 410 8.47 -14.64 -2.11
N LEU A 411 9.41 -13.92 -1.49
CA LEU A 411 9.63 -12.50 -1.75
C LEU A 411 10.80 -12.29 -2.69
N ARG A 412 10.62 -11.42 -3.66
CA ARG A 412 11.60 -11.02 -4.66
C ARG A 412 11.59 -9.51 -4.85
N TYR A 413 12.63 -9.00 -5.47
CA TYR A 413 12.66 -7.64 -5.99
C TYR A 413 13.41 -7.59 -7.32
N THR A 414 13.12 -6.56 -8.07
CA THR A 414 13.79 -6.14 -9.28
C THR A 414 13.82 -4.62 -9.34
N GLY A 415 14.38 -4.05 -10.38
CA GLY A 415 14.40 -2.60 -10.55
C GLY A 415 15.03 -2.19 -11.88
N ARG A 416 15.22 -0.88 -12.02
CA ARG A 416 15.89 -0.26 -13.14
C ARG A 416 16.63 0.98 -12.69
N TYR A 417 17.69 1.33 -13.40
CA TYR A 417 18.35 2.62 -13.23
C TYR A 417 17.65 3.69 -14.09
N ASP A 418 17.77 4.94 -13.65
CA ASP A 418 17.44 6.08 -14.49
C ASP A 418 18.30 6.06 -15.75
N GLY A 419 17.69 6.32 -16.90
CA GLY A 419 18.36 6.24 -18.21
C GLY A 419 18.42 4.86 -18.86
N ASP A 420 17.97 3.79 -18.21
CA ASP A 420 17.78 2.48 -18.84
C ASP A 420 16.63 2.52 -19.87
N GLU A 421 16.50 1.46 -20.68
CA GLU A 421 15.41 1.31 -21.64
C GLU A 421 14.05 1.48 -20.96
N LEU A 422 13.21 2.38 -21.48
CA LEU A 422 11.91 2.67 -20.91
C LEU A 422 10.99 1.44 -20.94
N GLY A 423 10.15 1.31 -19.92
CA GLY A 423 9.19 0.20 -19.81
C GLY A 423 9.80 -1.13 -19.38
N GLN A 424 11.10 -1.19 -19.05
CA GLN A 424 11.80 -2.41 -18.68
C GLN A 424 12.40 -2.32 -17.27
N MET A 425 12.29 -3.42 -16.51
CA MET A 425 13.08 -3.66 -15.30
C MET A 425 14.38 -4.34 -15.69
N THR A 426 15.47 -3.60 -15.70
CA THR A 426 16.76 -4.00 -16.26
C THR A 426 17.65 -4.75 -15.27
N ILE A 427 17.34 -4.65 -13.97
CA ILE A 427 18.02 -5.39 -12.89
C ILE A 427 17.42 -6.78 -12.82
N ALA A 428 18.29 -7.80 -12.77
CA ALA A 428 17.90 -9.20 -12.56
C ALA A 428 17.06 -9.36 -11.28
N GLU A 429 16.11 -10.31 -11.32
CA GLU A 429 15.29 -10.62 -10.14
C GLU A 429 16.16 -11.20 -9.02
N GLU A 430 16.07 -10.61 -7.84
CA GLU A 430 16.83 -11.03 -6.68
C GLU A 430 15.92 -11.60 -5.57
N VAL A 431 16.44 -12.59 -4.86
CA VAL A 431 15.73 -13.31 -3.81
C VAL A 431 15.85 -12.56 -2.48
N ILE A 432 14.72 -12.10 -1.92
CA ILE A 432 14.69 -11.68 -0.52
C ILE A 432 14.57 -12.91 0.39
N ILE A 433 13.55 -13.75 0.16
CA ILE A 433 13.35 -14.99 0.90
C ILE A 433 12.52 -16.00 0.10
N ASN A 434 12.87 -17.27 0.19
CA ASN A 434 12.01 -18.36 -0.28
C ASN A 434 11.04 -18.78 0.82
N GLY A 435 9.76 -18.89 0.49
CA GLY A 435 8.72 -19.31 1.41
C GLY A 435 8.98 -20.75 1.92
N PRO A 436 8.83 -21.01 3.21
CA PRO A 436 9.17 -22.32 3.80
C PRO A 436 8.07 -23.38 3.60
N GLY A 437 6.89 -23.00 3.09
CA GLY A 437 5.77 -23.92 2.98
C GLY A 437 4.51 -23.29 2.37
N VAL A 438 3.40 -24.03 2.48
CA VAL A 438 2.11 -23.68 1.89
C VAL A 438 1.08 -23.38 2.96
N ARG A 439 0.10 -22.54 2.62
CA ARG A 439 -1.03 -22.23 3.47
C ARG A 439 -2.28 -22.89 2.91
N THR A 440 -2.99 -23.66 3.76
CA THR A 440 -4.16 -24.45 3.33
C THR A 440 -5.44 -24.13 4.07
N ASN A 441 -5.37 -23.26 5.09
CA ASN A 441 -6.51 -22.89 5.94
C ASN A 441 -7.18 -21.57 5.60
N SER A 442 -6.62 -20.80 4.68
CA SER A 442 -7.16 -19.54 4.20
C SER A 442 -6.52 -19.16 2.87
N ASN A 443 -7.23 -18.41 2.03
CA ASN A 443 -6.67 -17.74 0.85
C ASN A 443 -6.06 -16.37 1.20
N ARG A 444 -6.36 -15.79 2.37
CA ARG A 444 -5.85 -14.49 2.80
C ARG A 444 -4.37 -14.60 3.13
N TYR A 445 -3.55 -13.81 2.42
CA TYR A 445 -2.08 -13.83 2.51
C TYR A 445 -1.52 -12.52 3.06
N GLY A 446 -2.10 -11.40 2.71
CA GLY A 446 -1.83 -10.04 3.11
C GLY A 446 -2.70 -9.13 2.25
N ASP A 447 -3.04 -7.96 2.75
CA ASP A 447 -3.86 -7.00 1.99
C ASP A 447 -2.97 -5.96 1.30
N TYR A 448 -1.76 -5.77 1.80
CA TYR A 448 -0.73 -4.91 1.20
C TYR A 448 0.68 -5.37 1.56
N SER A 449 1.65 -4.77 0.90
CA SER A 449 3.07 -4.79 1.24
C SER A 449 3.60 -3.35 1.16
N HIS A 450 4.77 -3.08 1.73
CA HIS A 450 5.27 -1.71 1.79
C HIS A 450 6.76 -1.65 1.50
N MET A 451 7.13 -0.93 0.45
CA MET A 451 8.49 -0.55 0.14
C MET A 451 8.68 0.94 0.44
N THR A 452 9.70 1.29 1.19
CA THR A 452 10.01 2.66 1.56
C THR A 452 11.45 3.02 1.20
N MET A 453 11.73 4.31 1.16
CA MET A 453 13.06 4.85 0.89
C MET A 453 13.84 5.08 2.18
N ASP A 454 15.11 4.70 2.14
CA ASP A 454 16.11 4.95 3.18
C ASP A 454 16.85 6.28 2.96
#